data_9914fcc25d2bef1a4a905a04f9979e3c
#
_entry.id   9914fcc25d2bef1a4a905a04f9979e3c
#
_cell.length_a   1.000
_cell.length_b   1.000
_cell.length_c   1.000
_cell.angle_alpha   90.00
_cell.angle_beta   90.00
_cell.angle_gamma   90.00
#
_symmetry.space_group_name_H-M   'P 1'
#
loop_
_entity.id
_entity.type
_entity.pdbx_description
1 polymer ?
#
loop_
_entity_poly.entity_id
_entity_poly.type
_entity_poly.pdbx_seq_one_letter_code
_entity_poly.pdbx_strand_id
1 'polypeptide(L)'
;MSEKMGETRLFSVPTETPESAEDIIHYVYQALKAKGHDPIMQMVGYIISGDPTYITSFNNARSLIKRVERDEILEEFVRFYVEQHEKGV
;
A
#
# COMPACT_ATOMS: atom_id res chain seq x y z
N MET A 1 -11.23 26.27 -13.01
CA MET A 1 -11.07 25.57 -12.79
C MET A 1 -10.86 25.12 -12.57
N SER A 2 -10.80 25.76 -12.43
CA SER A 2 -10.52 25.07 -12.18
C SER A 2 -10.25 24.67 -11.83
N GLU A 3 -10.23 24.88 -11.59
CA GLU A 3 -10.01 24.20 -11.25
C GLU A 3 -9.82 23.68 -10.94
N LYS A 4 -9.87 24.27 -10.82
CA LYS A 4 -9.78 23.52 -10.47
C LYS A 4 -9.67 22.95 -10.26
N MET A 5 -9.77 23.43 -10.11
CA MET A 5 -9.74 22.58 -9.92
C MET A 5 -9.55 21.98 -9.78
N GLY A 6 -9.61 22.75 -9.79
CA GLY A 6 -9.56 21.86 -9.69
C GLY A 6 -9.38 21.31 -9.65
N GLU A 7 -9.49 21.38 -9.31
CA GLU A 7 -9.39 20.54 -9.38
C GLU A 7 -9.16 19.78 -9.36
N THR A 8 -9.21 20.15 -9.34
CA THR A 8 -9.02 19.13 -9.38
C THR A 8 -8.59 18.58 -9.18
N ARG A 9 -8.47 18.59 -9.10
CA ARG A 9 -8.12 17.79 -8.85
C ARG A 9 -8.16 17.21 -8.35
N LEU A 10 -8.37 17.19 -8.15
CA LEU A 10 -8.42 16.31 -7.80
C LEU A 10 -8.52 15.66 -7.58
N PHE A 11 -8.57 15.42 -7.52
CA PHE A 11 -8.74 14.44 -7.49
C PHE A 11 -8.45 13.62 -7.64
N SER A 12 -7.88 13.83 -7.38
CA SER A 12 -7.73 12.97 -7.67
C SER A 12 -7.97 12.19 -8.09
N VAL A 13 -7.66 12.27 -8.99
CA VAL A 13 -8.35 11.33 -9.36
C VAL A 13 -8.00 10.07 -9.14
N PRO A 14 -8.60 9.55 -8.70
CA PRO A 14 -8.44 8.31 -8.19
C PRO A 14 -8.34 7.20 -9.14
N THR A 15 -8.39 7.50 -10.33
CA THR A 15 -8.17 6.48 -11.33
C THR A 15 -6.70 6.22 -11.54
N GLU A 16 -5.84 7.01 -10.92
CA GLU A 16 -4.42 6.81 -11.10
C GLU A 16 -3.94 5.59 -10.36
N THR A 17 -3.02 4.88 -10.98
CA THR A 17 -2.39 3.74 -10.34
C THR A 17 -1.37 4.24 -9.32
N PRO A 18 -1.37 3.70 -8.12
CA PRO A 18 -0.37 4.09 -7.14
C PRO A 18 1.03 3.71 -7.63
N GLU A 19 2.00 4.57 -7.39
CA GLU A 19 3.34 4.35 -7.91
C GLU A 19 4.41 4.30 -6.84
N SER A 20 4.26 5.06 -5.76
CA SER A 20 5.26 5.02 -4.69
C SER A 20 5.04 3.77 -3.85
N ALA A 21 6.11 3.34 -3.18
CA ALA A 21 6.01 2.20 -2.29
C ALA A 21 4.95 2.42 -1.24
N GLU A 22 4.92 3.62 -0.68
CA GLU A 22 3.95 3.95 0.37
C GLU A 22 2.53 3.83 -0.15
N ASP A 23 2.27 4.36 -1.33
CA ASP A 23 0.93 4.32 -1.89
C ASP A 23 0.51 2.90 -2.26
N ILE A 24 1.44 2.12 -2.78
CA ILE A 24 1.15 0.73 -3.13
C ILE A 24 0.82 -0.07 -1.88
N ILE A 25 1.58 0.13 -0.82
CA ILE A 25 1.33 -0.57 0.44
C ILE A 25 -0.07 -0.25 0.95
N HIS A 26 -0.42 1.02 0.93
CA HIS A 26 -1.74 1.43 1.40
C HIS A 26 -2.85 0.84 0.53
N TYR A 27 -2.65 0.86 -0.76
CA TYR A 27 -3.62 0.31 -1.71
C TYR A 27 -3.85 -1.18 -1.47
N VAL A 28 -2.74 -1.91 -1.27
CA VAL A 28 -2.82 -3.35 -1.03
C VAL A 28 -3.50 -3.63 0.31
N TYR A 29 -3.20 -2.83 1.31
CA TYR A 29 -3.85 -2.96 2.61
C TYR A 29 -5.37 -2.85 2.45
N GLN A 30 -5.82 -1.85 1.71
CA GLN A 30 -7.26 -1.66 1.51
C GLN A 30 -7.88 -2.82 0.75
N ALA A 31 -7.18 -3.36 -0.25
CA ALA A 31 -7.70 -4.48 -1.02
C ALA A 31 -7.85 -5.72 -0.16
N LEU A 32 -6.85 -6.01 0.67
CA LEU A 32 -6.91 -7.15 1.56
C LEU A 32 -8.05 -7.01 2.55
N LYS A 33 -8.20 -5.81 3.09
CA LYS A 33 -9.26 -5.56 4.06
C LYS A 33 -10.63 -5.72 3.42
N ALA A 34 -10.78 -5.22 2.20
CA ALA A 34 -12.05 -5.31 1.48
C ALA A 34 -12.46 -6.75 1.25
N LYS A 35 -11.49 -7.65 1.11
CA LYS A 35 -11.78 -9.06 0.87
C LYS A 35 -11.85 -9.87 2.16
N GLY A 36 -11.81 -9.21 3.31
CA GLY A 36 -11.97 -9.91 4.58
C GLY A 36 -10.73 -10.60 5.09
N HIS A 37 -9.57 -10.32 4.50
CA HIS A 37 -8.32 -10.89 5.00
C HIS A 37 -7.76 -10.05 6.13
N ASP A 38 -6.85 -10.65 6.89
CA ASP A 38 -6.08 -9.91 7.88
C ASP A 38 -4.91 -9.26 7.14
N PRO A 39 -4.95 -7.96 6.90
CA PRO A 39 -3.93 -7.36 6.03
C PRO A 39 -2.52 -7.47 6.61
N ILE A 40 -2.39 -7.35 7.92
CA ILE A 40 -1.07 -7.39 8.53
C ILE A 40 -0.44 -8.76 8.37
N MET A 41 -1.20 -9.80 8.69
CA MET A 41 -0.67 -11.16 8.59
C MET A 41 -0.35 -11.53 7.15
N GLN A 42 -1.20 -11.11 6.21
CA GLN A 42 -0.95 -11.42 4.81
C GLN A 42 0.30 -10.71 4.30
N MET A 43 0.49 -9.46 4.68
CA MET A 43 1.68 -8.74 4.25
C MET A 43 2.94 -9.27 4.89
N VAL A 44 2.87 -9.69 6.16
CA VAL A 44 4.01 -10.33 6.80
C VAL A 44 4.38 -11.61 6.06
N GLY A 45 3.37 -12.43 5.74
CA GLY A 45 3.63 -13.67 5.00
C GLY A 45 4.29 -13.41 3.67
N TYR A 46 3.83 -12.39 2.97
CA TYR A 46 4.43 -12.03 1.69
C TYR A 46 5.89 -11.59 1.85
N ILE A 47 6.16 -10.74 2.83
CA ILE A 47 7.52 -10.22 3.02
C ILE A 47 8.48 -11.36 3.33
N ILE A 48 8.06 -12.29 4.17
CA ILE A 48 8.94 -13.38 4.59
C ILE A 48 9.15 -14.38 3.46
N SER A 49 8.09 -14.73 2.76
CA SER A 49 8.16 -15.83 1.80
C SER A 49 8.43 -15.40 0.37
N GLY A 50 8.01 -14.20 0.01
CA GLY A 50 8.07 -13.76 -1.37
C GLY A 50 6.97 -14.39 -2.22
N ASP A 51 6.02 -15.07 -1.60
CA ASP A 51 4.96 -15.76 -2.32
C ASP A 51 3.81 -14.78 -2.58
N PRO A 52 3.60 -14.37 -3.83
CA PRO A 52 2.58 -13.36 -4.12
C PRO A 52 1.15 -13.83 -3.84
N THR A 53 0.94 -15.13 -3.64
CA THR A 53 -0.40 -15.60 -3.34
C THR A 53 -0.89 -15.16 -1.95
N TYR A 54 0.01 -14.67 -1.10
CA TYR A 54 -0.43 -14.06 0.15
C TYR A 54 -1.25 -12.79 -0.08
N ILE A 55 -1.12 -12.19 -1.27
CA ILE A 55 -1.78 -10.93 -1.56
C ILE A 55 -2.94 -11.19 -2.51
N THR A 56 -4.11 -10.70 -2.17
CA THR A 56 -5.29 -10.89 -3.02
C THR A 56 -5.07 -10.28 -4.40
N SER A 57 -5.68 -10.89 -5.42
CA SER A 57 -5.64 -10.32 -6.76
C SER A 57 -6.70 -9.22 -6.95
N PHE A 58 -7.53 -9.01 -5.95
CA PHE A 58 -8.59 -8.02 -6.02
C PHE A 58 -8.01 -6.63 -6.31
N ASN A 59 -8.59 -5.92 -7.26
CA ASN A 59 -8.16 -4.58 -7.66
C ASN A 59 -6.69 -4.51 -8.03
N ASN A 60 -6.15 -5.59 -8.61
CA ASN A 60 -4.75 -5.65 -9.06
C ASN A 60 -3.74 -5.54 -7.92
N ALA A 61 -4.15 -5.78 -6.69
CA ALA A 61 -3.25 -5.62 -5.55
C ALA A 61 -2.02 -6.50 -5.67
N ARG A 62 -2.21 -7.76 -6.10
CA ARG A 62 -1.09 -8.69 -6.24
C ARG A 62 -0.07 -8.20 -7.27
N SER A 63 -0.55 -7.69 -8.39
CA SER A 63 0.35 -7.16 -9.42
C SER A 63 1.09 -5.94 -8.93
N LEU A 64 0.41 -5.09 -8.19
CA LEU A 64 1.01 -3.86 -7.70
C LEU A 64 2.09 -4.12 -6.65
N ILE A 65 1.84 -5.03 -5.72
CA ILE A 65 2.82 -5.28 -4.66
C ILE A 65 4.12 -5.83 -5.23
N LYS A 66 4.04 -6.57 -6.33
CA LYS A 66 5.23 -7.15 -6.94
C LYS A 66 6.13 -6.09 -7.56
N ARG A 67 5.64 -4.87 -7.72
CA ARG A 67 6.44 -3.78 -8.28
C ARG A 67 7.36 -3.14 -7.24
N VAL A 68 7.19 -3.51 -5.97
CA VAL A 68 7.99 -2.97 -4.88
C VAL A 68 8.83 -4.09 -4.31
N GLU A 69 10.12 -3.82 -4.09
CA GLU A 69 11.00 -4.80 -3.49
C GLU A 69 10.58 -5.06 -2.05
N ARG A 70 10.72 -6.31 -1.61
CA ARG A 70 10.25 -6.67 -0.28
C ARG A 70 11.01 -5.94 0.83
N ASP A 71 12.30 -5.72 0.65
CA ASP A 71 13.06 -4.96 1.63
C ASP A 71 12.60 -3.50 1.68
N GLU A 72 12.15 -2.97 0.55
CA GLU A 72 11.62 -1.62 0.50
C GLU A 72 10.31 -1.52 1.30
N ILE A 73 9.47 -2.55 1.18
CA ILE A 73 8.23 -2.61 1.94
C ILE A 73 8.54 -2.65 3.43
N LEU A 74 9.49 -3.50 3.81
CA LEU A 74 9.87 -3.64 5.20
C LEU A 74 10.44 -2.34 5.74
N GLU A 75 11.25 -1.67 4.94
CA GLU A 75 11.83 -0.39 5.34
C GLU A 75 10.74 0.65 5.64
N GLU A 76 9.71 0.69 4.82
CA GLU A 76 8.61 1.62 5.05
C GLU A 76 7.90 1.33 6.37
N PHE A 77 7.67 0.06 6.65
CA PHE A 77 7.01 -0.31 7.90
C PHE A 77 7.86 0.07 9.11
N VAL A 78 9.16 -0.22 9.05
CA VAL A 78 10.04 0.08 10.16
C VAL A 78 10.15 1.59 10.36
N ARG A 79 10.29 2.32 9.26
CA ARG A 79 10.39 3.78 9.36
C ARG A 79 9.14 4.38 9.98
N PHE A 80 7.99 3.92 9.54
CA PHE A 80 6.73 4.42 10.08
C PHE A 80 6.62 4.13 11.58
N TYR A 81 6.98 2.91 11.97
CA TYR A 81 6.90 2.51 13.37
C TYR A 81 7.81 3.38 14.23
N VAL A 82 9.03 3.58 13.78
CA VAL A 82 10.00 4.36 14.55
C VAL A 82 9.55 5.81 14.66
N GLU A 83 9.07 6.38 13.56
CA GLU A 83 8.64 7.77 13.56
C GLU A 83 7.44 7.99 14.48
N GLN A 84 6.51 7.03 14.48
CA GLN A 84 5.35 7.15 15.34
C GLN A 84 5.73 7.04 16.81
N HIS A 85 6.70 6.18 17.13
CA HIS A 85 7.15 6.05 18.50
C HIS A 85 7.87 7.30 18.99
N GLU A 86 8.67 7.90 18.14
CA GLU A 86 9.35 9.13 18.53
C GLU A 86 8.38 10.25 18.78
N LYS A 87 7.34 10.33 17.96
CA LYS A 87 6.32 11.36 18.14
C LYS A 87 5.48 11.13 19.38
N GLY A 88 5.35 9.87 19.76
CA GLY A 88 4.46 9.49 20.85
C GLY A 88 5.08 9.58 22.23
N VAL A 89 6.36 9.86 22.32
CA VAL A 89 7.01 9.92 23.65
C VAL A 89 7.11 11.33 24.16
#